data_5f601ccd79377baa03abe3573e614810
#
_entry.id   5f601ccd79377baa03abe3573e614810
#
_cell.length_a   1.000
_cell.length_b   1.000
_cell.length_c   1.000
_cell.angle_alpha   90.00
_cell.angle_beta   90.00
_cell.angle_gamma   90.00
#
_symmetry.space_group_name_H-M   'P 1'
#
loop_
_entity.id
_entity.type
_entity.pdbx_description
1 polymer ?
#
loop_
_entity_poly.entity_id
_entity_poly.type
_entity_poly.pdbx_seq_one_letter_code
_entity_poly.pdbx_strand_id
1 'polypeptide(L)'
;MTLLDIRLLTVQEYHRMAEIGILEADERVELLAGQIVKMAAKGTAHGAAVKRTEKLLENRLEQRILVRLQDPVRLNDYSEPEPDIAVVVPDLLYYEDHHPTPSEVYLIIEVADTTLRTDCGIKATIYAQSGIADYWVLDVNNRQLHVFREPSQDGYQSLVILGDDGSICPLQFPDISFMVRDMLRPLVSI
;
A
#
# COMPACT_ATOMS: atom_id res chain seq x y z
N MET A 1 17.21 10.41 -30.23
CA MET A 1 16.27 9.39 -29.77
C MET A 1 14.91 10.09 -29.70
N THR A 2 13.96 9.71 -30.54
CA THR A 2 12.63 10.34 -30.55
C THR A 2 11.90 9.89 -29.29
N LEU A 3 11.62 10.79 -28.37
CA LEU A 3 10.74 10.52 -27.24
C LEU A 3 9.35 10.24 -27.80
N LEU A 4 8.82 9.05 -27.55
CA LEU A 4 7.43 8.74 -27.86
C LEU A 4 6.53 9.56 -26.93
N ASP A 5 5.57 10.25 -27.51
CA ASP A 5 4.49 10.91 -26.76
C ASP A 5 3.45 9.83 -26.39
N ILE A 6 3.51 9.36 -25.14
CA ILE A 6 2.64 8.30 -24.64
C ILE A 6 1.42 8.95 -24.01
N ARG A 7 0.21 8.62 -24.51
CA ARG A 7 -1.03 8.99 -23.86
C ARG A 7 -1.25 8.17 -22.61
N LEU A 8 -1.34 8.84 -21.45
CA LEU A 8 -1.65 8.23 -20.16
C LEU A 8 -3.17 8.14 -19.98
N LEU A 9 -3.63 7.09 -19.29
CA LEU A 9 -5.03 6.90 -18.93
C LEU A 9 -5.33 7.64 -17.62
N THR A 10 -6.48 8.31 -17.59
CA THR A 10 -7.03 8.82 -16.34
C THR A 10 -7.77 7.73 -15.56
N VAL A 11 -7.95 7.91 -14.26
CA VAL A 11 -8.77 7.01 -13.44
C VAL A 11 -10.21 6.96 -13.93
N GLN A 12 -10.75 8.06 -14.43
CA GLN A 12 -12.09 8.07 -15.03
C GLN A 12 -12.18 7.18 -16.28
N GLU A 13 -11.16 7.21 -17.14
CA GLU A 13 -11.08 6.32 -18.31
C GLU A 13 -10.90 4.86 -17.88
N TYR A 14 -10.08 4.61 -16.87
CA TYR A 14 -9.87 3.27 -16.30
C TYR A 14 -11.18 2.68 -15.76
N HIS A 15 -11.94 3.43 -14.95
CA HIS A 15 -13.26 3.01 -14.48
C HIS A 15 -14.22 2.76 -15.66
N ARG A 16 -14.20 3.64 -16.66
CA ARG A 16 -15.06 3.47 -17.84
C ARG A 16 -14.72 2.19 -18.62
N MET A 17 -13.45 1.81 -18.69
CA MET A 17 -13.03 0.55 -19.32
C MET A 17 -13.57 -0.68 -18.58
N ALA A 18 -13.59 -0.64 -17.25
CA ALA A 18 -14.19 -1.69 -16.41
C ALA A 18 -15.72 -1.74 -16.62
N GLU A 19 -16.41 -0.61 -16.56
CA GLU A 19 -17.87 -0.53 -16.75
C GLU A 19 -18.37 -1.11 -18.07
N ILE A 20 -17.62 -0.90 -19.17
CA ILE A 20 -18.00 -1.38 -20.50
C ILE A 20 -17.38 -2.73 -20.86
N GLY A 21 -16.69 -3.38 -19.91
CA GLY A 21 -16.14 -4.73 -20.07
C GLY A 21 -14.89 -4.84 -20.94
N ILE A 22 -14.12 -3.75 -21.10
CA ILE A 22 -12.78 -3.81 -21.71
C ILE A 22 -11.79 -4.47 -20.75
N LEU A 23 -11.91 -4.16 -19.45
CA LEU A 23 -11.25 -4.89 -18.38
C LEU A 23 -12.23 -5.95 -17.86
N GLU A 24 -11.81 -7.19 -17.83
CA GLU A 24 -12.64 -8.28 -17.33
C GLU A 24 -12.80 -8.20 -15.80
N ALA A 25 -13.93 -8.65 -15.28
CA ALA A 25 -14.24 -8.52 -13.84
C ALA A 25 -13.28 -9.30 -12.92
N ASP A 26 -12.60 -10.32 -13.46
CA ASP A 26 -11.58 -11.13 -12.77
C ASP A 26 -10.14 -10.73 -13.14
N GLU A 27 -9.97 -9.74 -14.02
CA GLU A 27 -8.67 -9.22 -14.39
C GLU A 27 -8.10 -8.36 -13.25
N ARG A 28 -7.07 -8.88 -12.58
CA ARG A 28 -6.42 -8.19 -11.47
C ARG A 28 -5.42 -7.18 -11.98
N VAL A 29 -5.85 -5.94 -12.04
CA VAL A 29 -5.07 -4.79 -12.51
C VAL A 29 -5.26 -3.58 -11.58
N GLU A 30 -4.30 -2.69 -11.57
CA GLU A 30 -4.35 -1.39 -10.90
C GLU A 30 -3.86 -0.30 -11.85
N LEU A 31 -4.25 0.96 -11.64
CA LEU A 31 -3.78 2.08 -12.43
C LEU A 31 -2.63 2.80 -11.71
N LEU A 32 -1.45 2.79 -12.30
CA LEU A 32 -0.24 3.43 -11.77
C LEU A 32 0.34 4.40 -12.80
N ALA A 33 0.42 5.67 -12.45
CA ALA A 33 0.94 6.73 -13.34
C ALA A 33 0.33 6.68 -14.76
N GLY A 34 -0.98 6.45 -14.87
CA GLY A 34 -1.72 6.37 -16.12
C GLY A 34 -1.50 5.09 -16.93
N GLN A 35 -0.91 4.07 -16.33
CA GLN A 35 -0.68 2.76 -16.94
C GLN A 35 -1.43 1.66 -16.19
N ILE A 36 -2.08 0.76 -16.93
CA ILE A 36 -2.70 -0.43 -16.36
C ILE A 36 -1.61 -1.46 -16.08
N VAL A 37 -1.47 -1.83 -14.83
CA VAL A 37 -0.43 -2.76 -14.36
C VAL A 37 -1.10 -4.03 -13.81
N LYS A 38 -0.63 -5.20 -14.26
CA LYS A 38 -1.12 -6.48 -13.73
C LYS A 38 -0.59 -6.71 -12.33
N MET A 39 -1.49 -7.06 -11.42
CA MET A 39 -1.13 -7.42 -10.05
C MET A 39 -0.58 -8.84 -9.99
N ALA A 40 0.42 -9.05 -9.15
CA ALA A 40 0.98 -10.38 -8.91
C ALA A 40 -0.04 -11.32 -8.23
N ALA A 41 0.11 -12.62 -8.47
CA ALA A 41 -0.66 -13.62 -7.74
C ALA A 41 -0.20 -13.67 -6.27
N LYS A 42 -1.16 -13.75 -5.35
CA LYS A 42 -0.92 -13.75 -3.90
C LYS A 42 -0.65 -15.17 -3.40
N GLY A 43 0.51 -15.37 -2.78
CA GLY A 43 0.85 -16.62 -2.10
C GLY A 43 0.23 -16.71 -0.70
N THR A 44 0.28 -17.91 -0.10
CA THR A 44 -0.25 -18.15 1.26
C THR A 44 0.53 -17.39 2.34
N ALA A 45 1.85 -17.24 2.17
CA ALA A 45 2.71 -16.47 3.09
C ALA A 45 2.32 -14.99 3.10
N HIS A 46 2.13 -14.41 1.91
CA HIS A 46 1.64 -13.05 1.70
C HIS A 46 0.29 -12.84 2.42
N GLY A 47 -0.74 -13.63 2.09
CA GLY A 47 -2.07 -13.49 2.69
C GLY A 47 -2.06 -13.65 4.21
N ALA A 48 -1.21 -14.53 4.74
CA ALA A 48 -1.07 -14.70 6.18
C ALA A 48 -0.40 -13.49 6.86
N ALA A 49 0.59 -12.85 6.20
CA ALA A 49 1.24 -11.65 6.71
C ALA A 49 0.30 -10.44 6.67
N VAL A 50 -0.46 -10.25 5.57
CA VAL A 50 -1.52 -9.23 5.48
C VAL A 50 -2.49 -9.39 6.66
N LYS A 51 -2.99 -10.61 6.91
CA LYS A 51 -3.97 -10.86 7.99
C LYS A 51 -3.42 -10.66 9.39
N ARG A 52 -2.14 -10.98 9.64
CA ARG A 52 -1.49 -10.68 10.93
C ARG A 52 -1.35 -9.18 11.15
N THR A 53 -0.88 -8.46 10.12
CA THR A 53 -0.69 -7.02 10.18
C THR A 53 -2.02 -6.28 10.38
N GLU A 54 -3.06 -6.65 9.63
CA GLU A 54 -4.42 -6.13 9.83
C GLU A 54 -4.87 -6.26 11.29
N LYS A 55 -4.87 -7.49 11.81
CA LYS A 55 -5.31 -7.75 13.19
C LYS A 55 -4.46 -7.03 14.24
N LEU A 56 -3.17 -6.91 13.99
CA LEU A 56 -2.27 -6.18 14.88
C LEU A 56 -2.62 -4.69 14.93
N LEU A 57 -2.89 -4.09 13.76
CA LEU A 57 -3.32 -2.69 13.64
C LEU A 57 -4.67 -2.46 14.32
N GLU A 58 -5.68 -3.28 14.00
CA GLU A 58 -7.02 -3.18 14.58
C GLU A 58 -7.00 -3.29 16.11
N ASN A 59 -6.27 -4.29 16.65
CA ASN A 59 -6.19 -4.52 18.09
C ASN A 59 -5.47 -3.41 18.86
N ARG A 60 -4.52 -2.71 18.22
CA ARG A 60 -3.69 -1.69 18.89
C ARG A 60 -4.22 -0.27 18.68
N LEU A 61 -4.87 -0.02 17.56
CA LEU A 61 -5.36 1.31 17.17
C LEU A 61 -6.88 1.46 17.32
N GLU A 62 -7.59 0.32 17.43
CA GLU A 62 -9.03 0.25 17.70
C GLU A 62 -9.86 1.18 16.78
N GLN A 63 -10.80 1.92 17.34
CA GLN A 63 -11.68 2.83 16.59
C GLN A 63 -11.00 4.11 16.08
N ARG A 64 -9.70 4.28 16.32
CA ARG A 64 -8.92 5.44 15.83
C ARG A 64 -8.65 5.37 14.34
N ILE A 65 -8.86 4.20 13.73
CA ILE A 65 -8.58 3.91 12.32
C ILE A 65 -9.71 3.12 11.67
N LEU A 66 -9.71 3.12 10.34
CA LEU A 66 -10.33 2.09 9.52
C LEU A 66 -9.22 1.40 8.70
N VAL A 67 -9.21 0.07 8.72
CA VAL A 67 -8.27 -0.73 7.91
C VAL A 67 -8.99 -1.19 6.65
N ARG A 68 -8.44 -0.88 5.48
CA ARG A 68 -8.91 -1.35 4.18
C ARG A 68 -7.89 -2.33 3.60
N LEU A 69 -8.38 -3.47 3.13
CA LEU A 69 -7.53 -4.51 2.56
C LEU A 69 -7.76 -4.63 1.07
N GLN A 70 -6.72 -4.34 0.29
CA GLN A 70 -6.75 -4.57 -1.15
C GLN A 70 -7.90 -3.85 -1.86
N ASP A 71 -8.29 -2.74 -1.29
CA ASP A 71 -9.23 -1.80 -1.85
C ASP A 71 -8.48 -0.59 -2.45
N PRO A 72 -9.02 0.03 -3.52
CA PRO A 72 -8.38 1.17 -4.15
C PRO A 72 -8.19 2.37 -3.22
N VAL A 73 -7.08 3.09 -3.45
CA VAL A 73 -6.80 4.42 -2.91
C VAL A 73 -6.63 5.40 -4.08
N ARG A 74 -7.47 6.44 -4.13
CA ARG A 74 -7.42 7.45 -5.19
C ARG A 74 -6.31 8.46 -4.93
N LEU A 75 -5.11 8.22 -5.47
CA LEU A 75 -3.97 9.09 -5.25
C LEU A 75 -4.07 10.42 -6.00
N ASN A 76 -4.48 10.35 -7.28
CA ASN A 76 -4.63 11.49 -8.19
C ASN A 76 -5.41 11.07 -9.44
N ASP A 77 -5.43 11.91 -10.48
CA ASP A 77 -6.17 11.61 -11.71
C ASP A 77 -5.58 10.48 -12.57
N TYR A 78 -4.37 10.04 -12.27
CA TYR A 78 -3.62 9.05 -13.04
C TYR A 78 -3.19 7.83 -12.23
N SER A 79 -3.52 7.77 -10.94
CA SER A 79 -3.10 6.66 -10.08
C SER A 79 -4.16 6.30 -9.07
N GLU A 80 -4.55 5.03 -9.09
CA GLU A 80 -5.48 4.40 -8.16
C GLU A 80 -4.98 2.97 -7.89
N PRO A 81 -3.93 2.82 -7.03
CA PRO A 81 -3.44 1.52 -6.61
C PRO A 81 -4.39 0.81 -5.65
N GLU A 82 -4.24 -0.52 -5.56
CA GLU A 82 -4.87 -1.37 -4.55
C GLU A 82 -3.80 -1.86 -3.55
N PRO A 83 -3.43 -1.07 -2.54
CA PRO A 83 -2.44 -1.49 -1.55
C PRO A 83 -2.94 -2.71 -0.76
N ASP A 84 -2.01 -3.55 -0.30
CA ASP A 84 -2.39 -4.69 0.53
C ASP A 84 -3.11 -4.26 1.80
N ILE A 85 -2.68 -3.15 2.42
CA ILE A 85 -3.31 -2.54 3.59
C ILE A 85 -3.25 -1.01 3.46
N ALA A 86 -4.39 -0.35 3.56
CA ALA A 86 -4.49 1.08 3.80
C ALA A 86 -5.09 1.34 5.18
N VAL A 87 -4.39 2.10 6.01
CA VAL A 87 -4.88 2.60 7.29
C VAL A 87 -5.37 4.02 7.06
N VAL A 88 -6.67 4.23 7.21
CA VAL A 88 -7.33 5.47 6.82
C VAL A 88 -8.11 6.10 7.97
N VAL A 89 -8.50 7.34 7.78
CA VAL A 89 -9.42 8.05 8.69
C VAL A 89 -10.71 7.25 8.83
N PRO A 90 -11.26 7.05 10.05
CA PRO A 90 -12.57 6.43 10.21
C PRO A 90 -13.65 7.21 9.48
N ASP A 91 -14.41 6.53 8.64
CA ASP A 91 -15.54 7.06 7.90
C ASP A 91 -16.83 6.31 8.26
N LEU A 92 -17.94 7.05 8.45
CA LEU A 92 -19.23 6.48 8.88
C LEU A 92 -19.88 5.60 7.81
N LEU A 93 -19.59 5.86 6.54
CA LEU A 93 -20.08 5.08 5.39
C LEU A 93 -19.09 4.04 4.92
N TYR A 94 -17.95 3.88 5.63
CA TYR A 94 -16.87 2.98 5.23
C TYR A 94 -16.36 3.22 3.80
N TYR A 95 -16.37 4.51 3.36
CA TYR A 95 -15.98 4.91 2.00
C TYR A 95 -16.87 4.31 0.90
N GLU A 96 -18.17 4.17 1.16
CA GLU A 96 -19.14 3.66 0.17
C GLU A 96 -19.28 4.58 -1.05
N ASP A 97 -19.10 5.87 -0.87
CA ASP A 97 -19.32 6.92 -1.89
C ASP A 97 -18.05 7.36 -2.63
N HIS A 98 -16.86 7.01 -2.13
CA HIS A 98 -15.58 7.33 -2.76
C HIS A 98 -14.42 6.42 -2.27
N HIS A 99 -13.30 6.41 -2.98
CA HIS A 99 -12.06 5.82 -2.49
C HIS A 99 -11.25 6.84 -1.68
N PRO A 100 -10.57 6.42 -0.60
CA PRO A 100 -9.74 7.33 0.20
C PRO A 100 -8.74 8.08 -0.66
N THR A 101 -8.57 9.35 -0.37
CA THR A 101 -7.55 10.23 -0.97
C THR A 101 -6.31 10.32 -0.07
N PRO A 102 -5.16 10.85 -0.53
CA PRO A 102 -3.96 10.96 0.27
C PRO A 102 -4.15 11.69 1.60
N SER A 103 -5.07 12.65 1.68
CA SER A 103 -5.38 13.38 2.92
C SER A 103 -6.12 12.56 3.97
N GLU A 104 -6.70 11.43 3.57
CA GLU A 104 -7.45 10.50 4.42
C GLU A 104 -6.63 9.25 4.77
N VAL A 105 -5.43 9.12 4.23
CA VAL A 105 -4.54 7.99 4.48
C VAL A 105 -3.53 8.32 5.57
N TYR A 106 -3.52 7.53 6.62
CA TYR A 106 -2.50 7.59 7.68
C TYR A 106 -1.25 6.78 7.35
N LEU A 107 -1.42 5.61 6.70
CA LEU A 107 -0.34 4.68 6.41
C LEU A 107 -0.75 3.74 5.27
N ILE A 108 0.15 3.50 4.35
CA ILE A 108 0.06 2.41 3.35
C ILE A 108 1.07 1.33 3.71
N ILE A 109 0.65 0.05 3.64
CA ILE A 109 1.54 -1.09 3.80
C ILE A 109 1.37 -2.04 2.61
N GLU A 110 2.48 -2.34 1.94
CA GLU A 110 2.58 -3.44 0.97
C GLU A 110 3.30 -4.63 1.62
N VAL A 111 2.85 -5.83 1.30
CA VAL A 111 3.45 -7.08 1.79
C VAL A 111 4.17 -7.76 0.63
N ALA A 112 5.48 -7.66 0.60
CA ALA A 112 6.32 -8.15 -0.47
C ALA A 112 6.72 -9.62 -0.24
N ASP A 113 6.22 -10.52 -1.08
CA ASP A 113 6.69 -11.90 -1.21
C ASP A 113 7.58 -12.04 -2.47
N THR A 114 7.06 -11.57 -3.63
CA THR A 114 7.78 -11.56 -4.92
C THR A 114 7.88 -10.16 -5.52
N THR A 115 7.29 -9.16 -4.90
CA THR A 115 7.07 -7.81 -5.44
C THR A 115 8.00 -6.75 -4.86
N LEU A 116 8.95 -7.10 -3.98
CA LEU A 116 9.79 -6.15 -3.23
C LEU A 116 10.39 -5.05 -4.12
N ARG A 117 10.87 -5.41 -5.32
CA ARG A 117 11.46 -4.45 -6.25
C ARG A 117 10.44 -3.43 -6.78
N THR A 118 9.21 -3.87 -7.02
CA THR A 118 8.12 -3.00 -7.49
C THR A 118 7.65 -2.10 -6.35
N ASP A 119 7.46 -2.68 -5.16
CA ASP A 119 6.92 -1.98 -4.00
C ASP A 119 7.92 -0.94 -3.46
N CYS A 120 9.21 -1.30 -3.34
CA CYS A 120 10.26 -0.35 -2.95
C CYS A 120 10.70 0.60 -4.08
N GLY A 121 10.28 0.38 -5.32
CA GLY A 121 10.65 1.17 -6.49
C GLY A 121 9.51 2.05 -6.99
N ILE A 122 8.80 1.57 -8.03
CA ILE A 122 7.78 2.38 -8.71
C ILE A 122 6.62 2.77 -7.80
N LYS A 123 6.11 1.85 -6.96
CA LYS A 123 5.02 2.18 -6.01
C LYS A 123 5.48 3.20 -4.98
N ALA A 124 6.68 3.04 -4.40
CA ALA A 124 7.23 4.01 -3.45
C ALA A 124 7.32 5.41 -4.07
N THR A 125 7.76 5.52 -5.34
CA THR A 125 7.82 6.80 -6.05
C THR A 125 6.42 7.41 -6.23
N ILE A 126 5.44 6.61 -6.66
CA ILE A 126 4.05 7.08 -6.90
C ILE A 126 3.41 7.54 -5.58
N TYR A 127 3.58 6.77 -4.49
CA TYR A 127 3.06 7.14 -3.17
C TYR A 127 3.71 8.43 -2.64
N ALA A 128 5.03 8.58 -2.79
CA ALA A 128 5.74 9.81 -2.40
C ALA A 128 5.25 11.03 -3.17
N GLN A 129 5.17 10.93 -4.50
CA GLN A 129 4.70 12.03 -5.36
C GLN A 129 3.26 12.43 -5.07
N SER A 130 2.47 11.51 -4.53
CA SER A 130 1.09 11.75 -4.11
C SER A 130 0.96 12.24 -2.66
N GLY A 131 2.09 12.38 -1.93
CA GLY A 131 2.11 12.93 -0.58
C GLY A 131 1.75 11.93 0.54
N ILE A 132 1.80 10.61 0.29
CA ILE A 132 1.63 9.61 1.36
C ILE A 132 2.80 9.71 2.32
N ALA A 133 2.53 10.16 3.56
CA ALA A 133 3.57 10.51 4.53
C ALA A 133 4.29 9.31 5.15
N ASP A 134 3.58 8.18 5.32
CA ASP A 134 4.10 6.95 5.93
C ASP A 134 3.79 5.76 5.01
N TYR A 135 4.83 5.13 4.49
CA TYR A 135 4.71 4.00 3.58
C TYR A 135 5.64 2.88 4.02
N TRP A 136 5.10 1.71 4.23
CA TRP A 136 5.84 0.54 4.70
C TRP A 136 5.80 -0.59 3.68
N VAL A 137 6.93 -1.29 3.52
CA VAL A 137 7.00 -2.52 2.72
C VAL A 137 7.50 -3.64 3.64
N LEU A 138 6.64 -4.61 3.91
CA LEU A 138 6.94 -5.78 4.73
C LEU A 138 7.52 -6.88 3.82
N ASP A 139 8.84 -7.05 3.83
CA ASP A 139 9.55 -8.13 3.14
C ASP A 139 9.46 -9.42 3.97
N VAL A 140 8.56 -10.31 3.55
CA VAL A 140 8.31 -11.55 4.30
C VAL A 140 9.44 -12.56 4.17
N ASN A 141 10.22 -12.51 3.08
CA ASN A 141 11.32 -13.45 2.83
C ASN A 141 12.58 -13.11 3.63
N ASN A 142 12.94 -11.83 3.72
CA ASN A 142 14.10 -11.36 4.47
C ASN A 142 13.74 -10.95 5.90
N ARG A 143 12.47 -11.03 6.28
CA ARG A 143 11.97 -10.66 7.62
C ARG A 143 12.34 -9.23 7.99
N GLN A 144 12.07 -8.31 7.09
CA GLN A 144 12.40 -6.89 7.22
C GLN A 144 11.19 -6.02 6.97
N LEU A 145 11.18 -4.85 7.59
CA LEU A 145 10.24 -3.78 7.30
C LEU A 145 11.02 -2.59 6.74
N HIS A 146 10.71 -2.20 5.50
CA HIS A 146 11.22 -1.00 4.89
C HIS A 146 10.24 0.14 5.15
N VAL A 147 10.68 1.18 5.84
CA VAL A 147 9.86 2.33 6.24
C VAL A 147 10.30 3.54 5.43
N PHE A 148 9.41 4.03 4.59
CA PHE A 148 9.60 5.18 3.72
C PHE A 148 8.84 6.38 4.29
N ARG A 149 9.52 7.54 4.45
CA ARG A 149 8.98 8.78 4.99
C ARG A 149 9.54 10.00 4.28
N GLU A 150 9.00 11.17 4.61
CA GLU A 150 9.42 12.44 4.01
C GLU A 150 9.21 12.44 2.49
N PRO A 151 7.94 12.37 2.04
CA PRO A 151 7.61 12.31 0.62
C PRO A 151 7.99 13.61 -0.10
N SER A 152 8.49 13.46 -1.34
CA SER A 152 8.79 14.56 -2.25
C SER A 152 8.47 14.18 -3.69
N GLN A 153 8.61 15.12 -4.62
CA GLN A 153 8.44 14.83 -6.06
C GLN A 153 9.51 13.88 -6.62
N ASP A 154 10.67 13.81 -5.96
CA ASP A 154 11.78 12.91 -6.34
C ASP A 154 11.71 11.53 -5.65
N GLY A 155 10.70 11.30 -4.80
CA GLY A 155 10.54 10.11 -3.99
C GLY A 155 10.62 10.38 -2.49
N TYR A 156 10.68 9.33 -1.68
CA TYR A 156 10.89 9.46 -0.23
C TYR A 156 12.32 9.82 0.10
N GLN A 157 12.52 10.78 1.00
CA GLN A 157 13.85 11.26 1.43
C GLN A 157 14.42 10.44 2.60
N SER A 158 13.55 9.69 3.29
CA SER A 158 13.94 8.84 4.42
C SER A 158 13.55 7.39 4.14
N LEU A 159 14.51 6.49 4.31
CA LEU A 159 14.32 5.04 4.30
C LEU A 159 15.03 4.41 5.49
N VAL A 160 14.27 3.70 6.32
CA VAL A 160 14.80 2.90 7.42
C VAL A 160 14.42 1.44 7.19
N ILE A 161 15.36 0.52 7.35
CA ILE A 161 15.12 -0.93 7.25
C ILE A 161 15.27 -1.54 8.65
N LEU A 162 14.21 -2.18 9.12
CA LEU A 162 14.13 -2.81 10.43
C LEU A 162 14.05 -4.33 10.28
N GLY A 163 14.82 -5.06 11.08
CA GLY A 163 14.70 -6.52 11.20
C GLY A 163 13.66 -6.92 12.26
N ASP A 164 13.56 -8.22 12.54
CA ASP A 164 12.59 -8.86 13.46
C ASP A 164 12.42 -8.14 14.81
N ASP A 165 13.53 -7.77 15.44
CA ASP A 165 13.52 -7.11 16.76
C ASP A 165 13.37 -5.60 16.69
N GLY A 166 13.28 -5.05 15.48
CA GLY A 166 13.00 -3.64 15.26
C GLY A 166 11.56 -3.29 15.60
N SER A 167 11.34 -2.03 16.00
CA SER A 167 10.01 -1.51 16.26
C SER A 167 9.81 -0.16 15.62
N ILE A 168 8.56 0.15 15.27
CA ILE A 168 8.16 1.39 14.59
C ILE A 168 6.81 1.88 15.13
N CYS A 169 6.66 3.19 15.22
CA CYS A 169 5.37 3.83 15.43
C CYS A 169 4.90 4.43 14.10
N PRO A 170 3.62 4.26 13.70
CA PRO A 170 3.06 5.05 12.60
C PRO A 170 3.18 6.54 12.92
N LEU A 171 3.41 7.38 11.90
CA LEU A 171 3.55 8.83 12.11
C LEU A 171 2.35 9.44 12.82
N GLN A 172 1.13 8.98 12.48
CA GLN A 172 -0.10 9.47 13.10
C GLN A 172 -0.29 8.98 14.54
N PHE A 173 0.38 7.88 14.95
CA PHE A 173 0.22 7.26 16.26
C PHE A 173 1.57 7.02 16.93
N PRO A 174 2.31 8.10 17.29
CA PRO A 174 3.68 8.00 17.82
C PRO A 174 3.75 7.35 19.21
N ASP A 175 2.61 7.23 19.88
CA ASP A 175 2.42 6.59 21.18
C ASP A 175 2.27 5.07 21.11
N ILE A 176 2.13 4.48 19.89
CA ILE A 176 1.86 3.05 19.70
C ILE A 176 2.94 2.41 18.83
N SER A 177 3.74 1.56 19.44
CA SER A 177 4.85 0.86 18.76
C SER A 177 4.44 -0.53 18.29
N PHE A 178 4.91 -0.92 17.11
CA PHE A 178 4.72 -2.24 16.48
C PHE A 178 6.06 -2.92 16.28
N MET A 179 6.19 -4.17 16.73
CA MET A 179 7.38 -4.98 16.45
C MET A 179 7.27 -5.62 15.06
N VAL A 180 8.34 -5.63 14.30
CA VAL A 180 8.35 -6.21 12.94
C VAL A 180 7.96 -7.69 12.97
N ARG A 181 8.49 -8.46 13.94
CA ARG A 181 8.18 -9.90 14.07
C ARG A 181 6.71 -10.21 14.29
N ASP A 182 5.92 -9.28 14.85
CA ASP A 182 4.50 -9.51 15.13
C ASP A 182 3.66 -9.50 13.84
N MET A 183 4.14 -8.88 12.77
CA MET A 183 3.55 -8.89 11.42
C MET A 183 3.93 -10.15 10.62
N LEU A 184 5.02 -10.83 11.01
CA LEU A 184 5.62 -11.95 10.29
C LEU A 184 5.20 -13.31 10.88
N ARG A 185 5.51 -14.38 10.13
CA ARG A 185 5.33 -15.74 10.63
C ARG A 185 6.15 -15.94 11.90
N PRO A 186 5.56 -16.45 13.01
CA PRO A 186 6.32 -16.78 14.22
C PRO A 186 7.46 -17.77 13.92
N LEU A 187 8.64 -17.51 14.46
CA LEU A 187 9.73 -18.49 14.46
C LEU A 187 9.38 -19.58 15.46
N VAL A 188 9.12 -20.79 14.98
CA VAL A 188 8.89 -21.95 15.85
C VAL A 188 10.25 -22.37 16.36
N SER A 189 10.48 -22.24 17.67
CA SER A 189 11.64 -22.90 18.31
C SER A 189 11.44 -24.41 18.20
N ILE A 190 12.32 -25.06 17.46
CA ILE A 190 12.40 -26.55 17.38
C ILE A 190 13.08 -27.06 18.63
#